data_914a9358ccda2df5ad21e37852ed6d6a
#
_entry.id   914a9358ccda2df5ad21e37852ed6d6a
#
_cell.length_a   1.000
_cell.length_b   1.000
_cell.length_c   1.000
_cell.angle_alpha   90.00
_cell.angle_beta   90.00
_cell.angle_gamma   90.00
#
_symmetry.space_group_name_H-M   'P 1'
#
loop_
_entity.id
_entity.type
_entity.pdbx_description
1 polymer ?
#
loop_
_entity_poly.entity_id
_entity_poly.type
_entity_poly.pdbx_seq_one_letter_code
_entity_poly.pdbx_strand_id
1 'polypeptide(L)'
;MLLCRCITIGNVITLAGGGVSIYFDNLLLYTLFVSLSVPLGLLYAYGKRSKFDKSGSEQKSTTVVVVVAVVFLCELVAILAVSFQTSGDLDLTFNPNEFEIHGLYGTNIAYGDIKQINIQHSLPALKRRSNGFEARSTKLGNFVTSDDLCIVLFAHSDSCFIRIVTKNNEVYYLSSRQPDKTKAILGEIQKRI
;
A
#
# COMPACT_ATOMS: atom_id res chain seq x y z
N MET A 1 10.27 -7.68 -26.17
CA MET A 1 9.57 -6.48 -25.66
C MET A 1 8.50 -6.99 -24.71
N LEU A 2 8.89 -7.25 -23.45
CA LEU A 2 7.98 -7.73 -22.41
C LEU A 2 7.14 -6.55 -21.94
N LEU A 3 5.87 -6.57 -22.32
CA LEU A 3 4.86 -5.65 -21.78
C LEU A 3 4.80 -5.88 -20.27
N CYS A 4 5.33 -4.91 -19.52
CA CYS A 4 5.12 -4.81 -18.09
C CYS A 4 3.61 -4.74 -17.85
N ARG A 5 2.97 -5.84 -17.50
CA ARG A 5 1.59 -5.86 -17.03
C ARG A 5 1.55 -5.27 -15.62
N CYS A 6 1.90 -3.99 -15.51
CA CYS A 6 1.44 -3.20 -14.40
C CYS A 6 -0.07 -3.08 -14.56
N ILE A 7 -0.81 -3.99 -13.92
CA ILE A 7 -2.26 -3.81 -13.77
C ILE A 7 -2.39 -2.54 -12.92
N THR A 8 -2.55 -1.43 -13.62
CA THR A 8 -2.90 -0.17 -12.98
C THR A 8 -4.35 -0.32 -12.53
N ILE A 9 -4.55 -0.88 -11.34
CA ILE A 9 -5.80 -0.67 -10.62
C ILE A 9 -5.69 0.77 -10.10
N GLY A 10 -5.82 1.72 -11.02
CA GLY A 10 -6.06 3.09 -10.68
C GLY A 10 -7.44 3.13 -10.00
N ASN A 11 -7.49 3.47 -8.72
CA ASN A 11 -8.73 3.75 -8.03
C ASN A 11 -9.34 5.01 -8.66
N VAL A 12 -10.10 4.82 -9.75
CA VAL A 12 -10.86 5.89 -10.39
C VAL A 12 -12.24 5.91 -9.75
N ILE A 13 -12.52 6.95 -8.98
CA ILE A 13 -13.90 7.24 -8.58
C ILE A 13 -14.51 8.16 -9.62
N THR A 14 -15.48 7.63 -10.35
CA THR A 14 -16.35 8.44 -11.20
C THR A 14 -17.55 8.84 -10.37
N LEU A 15 -17.64 10.10 -9.97
CA LEU A 15 -18.87 10.65 -9.38
C LEU A 15 -19.90 10.79 -10.50
N ALA A 16 -21.00 10.07 -10.39
CA ALA A 16 -22.11 10.16 -11.32
C ALA A 16 -22.69 11.59 -11.27
N GLY A 17 -22.50 12.34 -12.36
CA GLY A 17 -23.14 13.65 -12.53
C GLY A 17 -22.25 14.81 -12.99
N GLY A 18 -20.97 14.60 -13.20
CA GLY A 18 -20.13 15.67 -13.73
C GLY A 18 -18.69 15.24 -13.80
N GLY A 19 -18.22 14.87 -14.94
CA GLY A 19 -16.95 14.32 -15.38
C GLY A 19 -15.65 14.72 -14.67
N VAL A 20 -15.58 14.65 -13.35
CA VAL A 20 -14.34 14.85 -12.58
C VAL A 20 -13.82 13.49 -12.18
N SER A 21 -12.74 13.06 -12.82
CA SER A 21 -11.95 11.89 -12.41
C SER A 21 -10.86 12.36 -11.45
N ILE A 22 -10.93 11.93 -10.21
CA ILE A 22 -9.89 12.23 -9.20
C ILE A 22 -9.00 11.00 -9.07
N TYR A 23 -7.71 11.15 -9.41
CA TYR A 23 -6.68 10.14 -9.21
C TYR A 23 -6.05 10.32 -7.83
N PHE A 24 -6.15 9.33 -6.98
CA PHE A 24 -5.48 9.32 -5.69
C PHE A 24 -4.28 8.40 -5.72
N ASP A 25 -3.08 8.96 -5.77
CA ASP A 25 -1.82 8.21 -5.69
C ASP A 25 -1.51 7.72 -4.27
N ASN A 26 -2.31 8.13 -3.28
CA ASN A 26 -2.08 7.81 -1.88
C ASN A 26 -3.32 7.17 -1.25
N LEU A 27 -3.19 5.90 -0.84
CA LEU A 27 -4.25 5.14 -0.18
C LEU A 27 -4.78 5.86 1.08
N LEU A 28 -3.91 6.55 1.82
CA LEU A 28 -4.26 7.36 2.99
C LEU A 28 -5.14 8.56 2.63
N LEU A 29 -4.82 9.24 1.54
CA LEU A 29 -5.61 10.38 1.06
C LEU A 29 -6.97 9.93 0.55
N TYR A 30 -7.02 8.75 -0.10
CA TYR A 30 -8.25 8.14 -0.56
C TYR A 30 -9.17 7.74 0.61
N THR A 31 -8.63 7.05 1.61
CA THR A 31 -9.39 6.66 2.80
C THR A 31 -9.89 7.87 3.57
N LEU A 32 -9.07 8.93 3.74
CA LEU A 32 -9.48 10.19 4.35
C LEU A 32 -10.59 10.90 3.55
N PHE A 33 -10.51 10.88 2.22
CA PHE A 33 -11.53 11.51 1.38
C PHE A 33 -12.87 10.76 1.47
N VAL A 34 -12.84 9.43 1.43
CA VAL A 34 -14.04 8.60 1.57
C VAL A 34 -14.62 8.75 2.97
N SER A 35 -13.78 8.75 4.02
CA SER A 35 -14.19 8.88 5.42
C SER A 35 -14.86 10.22 5.73
N LEU A 36 -14.45 11.29 5.07
CA LEU A 36 -15.05 12.63 5.22
C LEU A 36 -16.29 12.82 4.32
N SER A 37 -16.26 12.29 3.10
CA SER A 37 -17.31 12.56 2.11
C SER A 37 -18.61 11.85 2.41
N VAL A 38 -18.57 10.60 2.90
CA VAL A 38 -19.77 9.80 3.19
C VAL A 38 -20.58 10.39 4.37
N PRO A 39 -19.97 10.66 5.55
CA PRO A 39 -20.70 11.29 6.66
C PRO A 39 -21.22 12.68 6.32
N LEU A 40 -20.42 13.51 5.63
CA LEU A 40 -20.85 14.85 5.19
C LEU A 40 -22.03 14.79 4.22
N GLY A 41 -22.01 13.83 3.27
CA GLY A 41 -23.12 13.58 2.35
C GLY A 41 -24.38 13.14 3.07
N LEU A 42 -24.27 12.26 4.05
CA LEU A 42 -25.40 11.83 4.88
C LEU A 42 -25.96 12.95 5.75
N LEU A 43 -25.10 13.76 6.38
CA LEU A 43 -25.51 14.93 7.16
C LEU A 43 -26.17 16.00 6.30
N TYR A 44 -25.66 16.22 5.08
CA TYR A 44 -26.28 17.15 4.13
C TYR A 44 -27.67 16.66 3.67
N ALA A 45 -27.79 15.39 3.30
CA ALA A 45 -29.05 14.78 2.92
C ALA A 45 -30.08 14.84 4.06
N TYR A 46 -29.64 14.58 5.29
CA TYR A 46 -30.48 14.68 6.48
C TYR A 46 -30.92 16.13 6.75
N GLY A 47 -30.00 17.10 6.69
CA GLY A 47 -30.31 18.52 6.91
C GLY A 47 -31.29 19.08 5.86
N LYS A 48 -31.24 18.58 4.62
CA LYS A 48 -32.21 18.94 3.58
C LYS A 48 -33.58 18.33 3.86
N ARG A 49 -33.63 17.09 4.36
CA ARG A 49 -34.89 16.40 4.67
C ARG A 49 -35.58 16.92 5.92
N SER A 50 -34.80 17.33 6.94
CA SER A 50 -35.37 17.89 8.19
C SER A 50 -36.05 19.25 8.00
N LYS A 51 -35.65 20.03 7.00
CA LYS A 51 -36.32 21.31 6.65
C LYS A 51 -37.71 21.11 6.02
N PHE A 52 -37.98 19.91 5.48
CA PHE A 52 -39.22 19.61 4.80
C PHE A 52 -40.28 19.00 5.74
N ASP A 53 -39.86 18.40 6.85
CA ASP A 53 -40.74 17.66 7.75
C ASP A 53 -40.68 18.29 9.15
N LYS A 54 -41.53 19.32 9.38
CA LYS A 54 -41.66 19.96 10.70
C LYS A 54 -42.48 19.17 11.71
N SER A 55 -42.95 17.97 11.34
CA SER A 55 -43.82 17.12 12.15
C SER A 55 -43.10 15.82 12.54
N GLY A 56 -42.45 15.82 13.67
CA GLY A 56 -42.21 14.59 14.43
C GLY A 56 -40.86 13.89 14.20
N SER A 57 -40.13 13.90 15.22
CA SER A 57 -39.30 12.84 15.87
C SER A 57 -37.84 13.19 16.06
N GLU A 58 -37.52 13.62 17.26
CA GLU A 58 -36.15 13.62 17.84
C GLU A 58 -35.49 12.23 17.69
N GLN A 59 -36.29 11.16 17.71
CA GLN A 59 -35.80 9.78 17.64
C GLN A 59 -35.14 9.43 16.29
N LYS A 60 -35.59 10.01 15.16
CA LYS A 60 -34.92 9.79 13.84
C LYS A 60 -33.60 10.52 13.73
N SER A 61 -33.46 11.66 14.42
CA SER A 61 -32.20 12.42 14.48
C SER A 61 -31.09 11.63 15.15
N THR A 62 -31.37 11.03 16.27
CA THR A 62 -30.41 10.25 17.07
C THR A 62 -29.91 9.03 16.30
N THR A 63 -30.79 8.31 15.58
CA THR A 63 -30.41 7.14 14.79
C THR A 63 -29.41 7.50 13.68
N VAL A 64 -29.64 8.60 12.96
CA VAL A 64 -28.72 9.06 11.89
C VAL A 64 -27.34 9.42 12.48
N VAL A 65 -27.31 10.13 13.59
CA VAL A 65 -26.04 10.50 14.27
C VAL A 65 -25.28 9.24 14.71
N VAL A 66 -25.98 8.27 15.28
CA VAL A 66 -25.37 7.00 15.70
C VAL A 66 -24.80 6.23 14.49
N VAL A 67 -25.54 6.12 13.40
CA VAL A 67 -25.06 5.43 12.18
C VAL A 67 -23.81 6.11 11.62
N VAL A 68 -23.80 7.45 11.53
CA VAL A 68 -22.64 8.20 11.06
C VAL A 68 -21.42 8.00 11.98
N ALA A 69 -21.64 7.99 13.30
CA ALA A 69 -20.58 7.75 14.26
C ALA A 69 -19.99 6.33 14.16
N VAL A 70 -20.84 5.32 13.96
CA VAL A 70 -20.39 3.92 13.78
C VAL A 70 -19.58 3.77 12.49
N VAL A 71 -20.05 4.33 11.37
CA VAL A 71 -19.29 4.30 10.11
C VAL A 71 -17.92 4.95 10.28
N PHE A 72 -17.87 6.14 10.89
CA PHE A 72 -16.60 6.84 11.14
C PHE A 72 -15.64 6.04 12.03
N LEU A 73 -16.17 5.38 13.05
CA LEU A 73 -15.37 4.52 13.94
C LEU A 73 -14.80 3.32 13.17
N CYS A 74 -15.60 2.66 12.33
CA CYS A 74 -15.15 1.54 11.49
C CYS A 74 -14.01 1.96 10.53
N GLU A 75 -14.11 3.15 9.95
CA GLU A 75 -13.07 3.68 9.06
C GLU A 75 -11.78 4.01 9.83
N LEU A 76 -11.87 4.59 11.02
CA LEU A 76 -10.72 4.81 11.91
C LEU A 76 -10.00 3.49 12.25
N VAL A 77 -10.76 2.45 12.58
CA VAL A 77 -10.20 1.12 12.86
C VAL A 77 -9.51 0.54 11.63
N ALA A 78 -10.09 0.69 10.44
CA ALA A 78 -9.49 0.24 9.18
C ALA A 78 -8.17 0.97 8.88
N ILE A 79 -8.13 2.30 9.06
CA ILE A 79 -6.91 3.10 8.89
C ILE A 79 -5.82 2.67 9.87
N LEU A 80 -6.18 2.45 11.14
CA LEU A 80 -5.24 1.96 12.15
C LEU A 80 -4.70 0.58 11.80
N ALA A 81 -5.56 -0.34 11.36
CA ALA A 81 -5.15 -1.70 10.97
C ALA A 81 -4.14 -1.68 9.81
N VAL A 82 -4.39 -0.88 8.76
CA VAL A 82 -3.44 -0.70 7.65
C VAL A 82 -2.14 -0.06 8.13
N SER A 83 -2.21 0.93 9.01
CA SER A 83 -1.02 1.58 9.58
C SER A 83 -0.16 0.62 10.39
N PHE A 84 -0.78 -0.29 11.14
CA PHE A 84 -0.06 -1.34 11.88
C PHE A 84 0.66 -2.30 10.93
N GLN A 85 0.01 -2.77 9.87
CA GLN A 85 0.62 -3.69 8.89
C GLN A 85 1.81 -3.07 8.15
N THR A 86 1.77 -1.77 7.88
CA THR A 86 2.86 -1.06 7.18
C THR A 86 3.96 -0.56 8.09
N SER A 87 3.72 -0.50 9.42
CA SER A 87 4.71 -0.04 10.41
C SER A 87 5.70 -1.12 10.84
N GLY A 88 5.48 -2.37 10.46
CA GLY A 88 6.40 -3.49 10.71
C GLY A 88 7.76 -3.29 10.05
N ASP A 89 8.76 -4.09 10.44
CA ASP A 89 10.01 -4.26 9.73
C ASP A 89 9.87 -5.38 8.69
N LEU A 90 10.88 -5.57 7.85
CA LEU A 90 10.96 -6.67 6.90
C LEU A 90 10.83 -8.01 7.64
N ASP A 91 9.77 -8.74 7.36
CA ASP A 91 9.47 -10.04 7.91
C ASP A 91 9.51 -11.11 6.83
N LEU A 92 10.33 -12.14 7.06
CA LEU A 92 10.63 -13.21 6.10
C LEU A 92 10.54 -14.56 6.77
N THR A 93 9.89 -15.49 6.08
CA THR A 93 9.95 -16.93 6.43
C THR A 93 10.78 -17.67 5.39
N PHE A 94 11.79 -18.42 5.87
CA PHE A 94 12.69 -19.20 5.03
C PHE A 94 12.21 -20.66 4.97
N ASN A 95 11.65 -21.05 3.84
CA ASN A 95 11.27 -22.43 3.52
C ASN A 95 12.41 -23.16 2.80
N PRO A 96 12.36 -24.49 2.62
CA PRO A 96 13.44 -25.24 1.96
C PRO A 96 13.73 -24.82 0.52
N ASN A 97 12.72 -24.45 -0.27
CA ASN A 97 12.84 -24.15 -1.69
C ASN A 97 12.64 -22.68 -2.05
N GLU A 98 12.07 -21.90 -1.15
CA GLU A 98 11.72 -20.49 -1.36
C GLU A 98 11.78 -19.72 -0.06
N PHE A 99 11.76 -18.41 -0.12
CA PHE A 99 11.45 -17.58 1.03
C PHE A 99 10.21 -16.74 0.74
N GLU A 100 9.42 -16.54 1.77
CA GLU A 100 8.20 -15.76 1.76
C GLU A 100 8.44 -14.42 2.42
N ILE A 101 8.03 -13.36 1.75
CA ILE A 101 8.03 -11.99 2.29
C ILE A 101 6.62 -11.72 2.78
N HIS A 102 6.46 -11.46 4.09
CA HIS A 102 5.16 -11.16 4.67
C HIS A 102 4.80 -9.70 4.54
N GLY A 103 3.49 -9.41 4.57
CA GLY A 103 2.95 -8.05 4.58
C GLY A 103 2.00 -7.75 3.44
N LEU A 104 1.65 -6.47 3.29
CA LEU A 104 0.60 -5.99 2.39
C LEU A 104 0.87 -6.31 0.90
N TYR A 105 2.14 -6.40 0.51
CA TYR A 105 2.60 -6.73 -0.85
C TYR A 105 3.39 -8.03 -0.88
N GLY A 106 3.18 -8.90 0.13
CA GLY A 106 3.94 -10.13 0.31
C GLY A 106 4.00 -10.99 -0.95
N THR A 107 5.12 -11.70 -1.12
CA THR A 107 5.37 -12.57 -2.26
C THR A 107 6.35 -13.67 -1.89
N ASN A 108 6.34 -14.74 -2.66
CA ASN A 108 7.28 -15.85 -2.52
C ASN A 108 8.32 -15.77 -3.62
N ILE A 109 9.58 -16.01 -3.28
CA ILE A 109 10.69 -16.06 -4.22
C ILE A 109 11.42 -17.40 -4.05
N ALA A 110 11.36 -18.23 -5.08
CA ALA A 110 12.08 -19.49 -5.10
C ALA A 110 13.59 -19.26 -5.25
N TYR A 111 14.41 -19.96 -4.47
CA TYR A 111 15.88 -19.85 -4.57
C TYR A 111 16.39 -20.18 -5.96
N GLY A 112 15.80 -21.20 -6.60
CA GLY A 112 16.13 -21.61 -7.96
C GLY A 112 15.84 -20.56 -9.03
N ASP A 113 14.98 -19.57 -8.75
CA ASP A 113 14.66 -18.48 -9.70
C ASP A 113 15.57 -17.28 -9.56
N ILE A 114 16.42 -17.26 -8.55
CA ILE A 114 17.37 -16.16 -8.34
C ILE A 114 18.49 -16.27 -9.38
N LYS A 115 18.61 -15.24 -10.22
CA LYS A 115 19.68 -15.10 -11.21
C LYS A 115 20.86 -14.32 -10.64
N GLN A 116 20.58 -13.31 -9.83
CA GLN A 116 21.60 -12.46 -9.23
C GLN A 116 21.09 -11.90 -7.91
N ILE A 117 21.98 -11.86 -6.91
CA ILE A 117 21.73 -11.23 -5.62
C ILE A 117 22.96 -10.45 -5.19
N ASN A 118 22.77 -9.20 -4.76
CA ASN A 118 23.85 -8.34 -4.27
C ASN A 118 23.33 -7.28 -3.31
N ILE A 119 24.26 -6.65 -2.56
CA ILE A 119 23.96 -5.47 -1.77
C ILE A 119 24.10 -4.21 -2.62
N GLN A 120 23.17 -3.28 -2.43
CA GLN A 120 23.26 -1.91 -2.94
C GLN A 120 23.02 -0.92 -1.81
N HIS A 121 23.66 0.25 -1.89
CA HIS A 121 23.56 1.29 -0.86
C HIS A 121 22.53 2.37 -1.19
N SER A 122 21.98 2.34 -2.39
CA SER A 122 20.95 3.27 -2.85
C SER A 122 19.95 2.58 -3.77
N LEU A 123 18.73 3.08 -3.77
CA LEU A 123 17.72 2.71 -4.77
C LEU A 123 18.00 3.45 -6.09
N PRO A 124 17.58 2.89 -7.23
CA PRO A 124 17.54 3.63 -8.49
C PRO A 124 16.58 4.83 -8.36
N ALA A 125 16.77 5.83 -9.20
CA ALA A 125 15.87 6.97 -9.25
C ALA A 125 14.45 6.50 -9.61
N LEU A 126 13.49 6.79 -8.75
CA LEU A 126 12.09 6.41 -8.92
C LEU A 126 11.35 7.50 -9.69
N LYS A 127 10.64 7.12 -10.75
CA LYS A 127 9.83 8.01 -11.59
C LYS A 127 8.40 8.12 -11.06
N ARG A 128 7.81 6.98 -10.71
CA ARG A 128 6.44 6.91 -10.19
C ARG A 128 6.18 5.62 -9.43
N ARG A 129 5.20 5.66 -8.56
CA ARG A 129 4.63 4.50 -7.92
C ARG A 129 3.51 3.95 -8.82
N SER A 130 3.52 2.65 -9.08
CA SER A 130 2.47 1.96 -9.85
C SER A 130 1.39 1.40 -8.94
N ASN A 131 1.79 0.60 -7.94
CA ASN A 131 0.92 0.07 -6.90
C ASN A 131 1.77 -0.16 -5.66
N GLY A 132 1.67 0.71 -4.68
CA GLY A 132 2.55 0.61 -3.52
C GLY A 132 2.23 1.64 -2.45
N PHE A 133 2.95 1.53 -1.35
CA PHE A 133 2.90 2.41 -0.21
C PHE A 133 4.25 3.11 -0.04
N GLU A 134 4.23 4.39 0.25
CA GLU A 134 5.43 5.17 0.57
C GLU A 134 5.13 6.11 1.74
N ALA A 135 5.89 5.94 2.83
CA ALA A 135 5.86 6.83 3.99
C ALA A 135 7.24 6.90 4.64
N ARG A 136 7.82 8.08 4.70
CA ARG A 136 9.17 8.32 5.21
C ARG A 136 10.20 7.44 4.48
N SER A 137 10.94 6.58 5.21
CA SER A 137 11.91 5.63 4.67
C SER A 137 11.28 4.32 4.18
N THR A 138 9.99 4.08 4.45
CA THR A 138 9.32 2.84 4.06
C THR A 138 8.73 2.96 2.66
N LYS A 139 9.13 2.07 1.75
CA LYS A 139 8.61 1.96 0.38
C LYS A 139 8.27 0.51 0.10
N LEU A 140 6.99 0.21 -0.11
CA LEU A 140 6.48 -1.15 -0.32
C LEU A 140 5.68 -1.24 -1.60
N GLY A 141 5.84 -2.33 -2.36
CA GLY A 141 5.08 -2.62 -3.58
C GLY A 141 5.78 -2.22 -4.87
N ASN A 142 5.02 -1.94 -5.93
CA ASN A 142 5.52 -1.78 -7.29
C ASN A 142 5.83 -0.33 -7.63
N PHE A 143 7.05 -0.09 -8.13
CA PHE A 143 7.53 1.21 -8.55
C PHE A 143 8.13 1.14 -9.95
N VAL A 144 8.14 2.27 -10.64
CA VAL A 144 8.78 2.43 -11.95
C VAL A 144 9.97 3.37 -11.78
N THR A 145 11.13 2.95 -12.24
CA THR A 145 12.35 3.75 -12.21
C THR A 145 12.36 4.80 -13.33
N SER A 146 13.33 5.70 -13.29
CA SER A 146 13.55 6.70 -14.37
C SER A 146 13.83 6.06 -15.72
N ASP A 147 14.37 4.84 -15.74
CA ASP A 147 14.66 4.06 -16.96
C ASP A 147 13.46 3.19 -17.39
N ASP A 148 12.26 3.49 -16.87
CA ASP A 148 11.01 2.78 -17.12
C ASP A 148 11.04 1.28 -16.77
N LEU A 149 11.92 0.86 -15.85
CA LEU A 149 11.95 -0.50 -15.31
C LEU A 149 10.97 -0.62 -14.15
N CYS A 150 10.20 -1.71 -14.17
CA CYS A 150 9.35 -2.07 -13.02
C CYS A 150 10.19 -2.80 -11.97
N ILE A 151 10.12 -2.32 -10.74
CA ILE A 151 10.79 -2.94 -9.59
C ILE A 151 9.80 -3.11 -8.44
N VAL A 152 10.06 -4.09 -7.59
CA VAL A 152 9.29 -4.35 -6.38
C VAL A 152 10.13 -3.98 -5.17
N LEU A 153 9.59 -3.12 -4.32
CA LEU A 153 10.28 -2.64 -3.13
C LEU A 153 9.64 -3.22 -1.87
N PHE A 154 10.49 -3.72 -0.98
CA PHE A 154 10.22 -4.05 0.41
C PHE A 154 11.25 -3.33 1.28
N ALA A 155 11.27 -2.01 1.15
CA ALA A 155 12.28 -1.15 1.75
C ALA A 155 11.73 -0.50 3.02
N HIS A 156 12.39 -0.73 4.15
CA HIS A 156 12.09 -0.12 5.44
C HIS A 156 13.19 0.85 5.91
N SER A 157 14.20 1.07 5.07
CA SER A 157 15.33 1.97 5.32
C SER A 157 15.76 2.63 4.02
N ASP A 158 16.50 3.73 4.12
CA ASP A 158 17.08 4.45 2.97
C ASP A 158 18.52 4.02 2.66
N SER A 159 19.03 3.03 3.36
CA SER A 159 20.41 2.52 3.21
C SER A 159 20.44 1.00 3.26
N CYS A 160 21.37 0.39 2.54
CA CYS A 160 21.62 -1.05 2.55
C CYS A 160 20.41 -1.87 2.06
N PHE A 161 20.39 -2.13 0.78
CA PHE A 161 19.35 -2.91 0.11
C PHE A 161 19.93 -4.21 -0.43
N ILE A 162 19.19 -5.30 -0.30
CA ILE A 162 19.42 -6.54 -1.05
C ILE A 162 18.71 -6.38 -2.38
N ARG A 163 19.45 -6.36 -3.47
CA ARG A 163 18.89 -6.39 -4.82
C ARG A 163 18.89 -7.84 -5.31
N ILE A 164 17.71 -8.33 -5.67
CA ILE A 164 17.49 -9.65 -6.25
C ILE A 164 16.98 -9.48 -7.67
N VAL A 165 17.58 -10.18 -8.61
CA VAL A 165 17.11 -10.29 -9.99
C VAL A 165 16.74 -11.74 -10.24
N THR A 166 15.52 -11.99 -10.65
CA THR A 166 15.05 -13.33 -11.00
C THR A 166 15.37 -13.70 -12.45
N LYS A 167 15.26 -14.98 -12.79
CA LYS A 167 15.39 -15.49 -14.16
C LYS A 167 14.38 -14.87 -15.12
N ASN A 168 13.22 -14.45 -14.59
CA ASN A 168 12.18 -13.73 -15.34
C ASN A 168 12.47 -12.23 -15.49
N ASN A 169 13.65 -11.76 -15.04
CA ASN A 169 14.08 -10.35 -15.02
C ASN A 169 13.21 -9.45 -14.12
N GLU A 170 12.52 -10.01 -13.14
CA GLU A 170 11.91 -9.23 -12.07
C GLU A 170 12.99 -8.76 -11.11
N VAL A 171 12.86 -7.54 -10.62
CA VAL A 171 13.85 -6.91 -9.75
C VAL A 171 13.19 -6.56 -8.42
N TYR A 172 13.72 -7.11 -7.36
CA TYR A 172 13.29 -6.88 -5.98
C TYR A 172 14.36 -6.15 -5.21
N TYR A 173 13.94 -5.23 -4.34
CA TYR A 173 14.82 -4.57 -3.36
C TYR A 173 14.24 -4.78 -1.97
N LEU A 174 15.01 -5.40 -1.10
CA LEU A 174 14.65 -5.70 0.28
C LEU A 174 15.55 -4.92 1.23
N SER A 175 14.98 -4.27 2.23
CA SER A 175 15.77 -3.72 3.32
C SER A 175 15.00 -3.74 4.64
N SER A 176 15.67 -4.13 5.71
CA SER A 176 15.22 -3.94 7.08
C SER A 176 15.59 -2.53 7.57
N ARG A 177 14.95 -2.07 8.62
CA ARG A 177 15.32 -0.82 9.32
C ARG A 177 16.75 -0.84 9.82
N GLN A 178 17.26 -2.02 10.15
CA GLN A 178 18.64 -2.23 10.63
C GLN A 178 19.52 -2.80 9.51
N PRO A 179 20.59 -2.11 9.10
CA PRO A 179 21.49 -2.59 8.04
C PRO A 179 22.09 -3.97 8.33
N ASP A 180 22.39 -4.27 9.59
CA ASP A 180 22.97 -5.57 9.99
C ASP A 180 21.97 -6.71 9.82
N LYS A 181 20.68 -6.47 10.10
CA LYS A 181 19.60 -7.43 9.81
C LYS A 181 19.48 -7.67 8.30
N THR A 182 19.61 -6.63 7.49
CA THR A 182 19.61 -6.74 6.03
C THR A 182 20.76 -7.64 5.54
N LYS A 183 21.98 -7.46 6.08
CA LYS A 183 23.13 -8.31 5.75
C LYS A 183 22.94 -9.75 6.21
N ALA A 184 22.38 -9.96 7.40
CA ALA A 184 22.07 -11.30 7.91
C ALA A 184 21.07 -12.03 7.00
N ILE A 185 20.01 -11.35 6.55
CA ILE A 185 19.04 -11.88 5.59
C ILE A 185 19.74 -12.29 4.28
N LEU A 186 20.63 -11.44 3.74
CA LEU A 186 21.39 -11.80 2.55
C LEU A 186 22.20 -13.08 2.76
N GLY A 187 22.91 -13.20 3.90
CA GLY A 187 23.68 -14.39 4.23
C GLY A 187 22.81 -15.65 4.32
N GLU A 188 21.60 -15.54 4.85
CA GLU A 188 20.65 -16.68 4.91
C GLU A 188 20.13 -17.08 3.52
N ILE A 189 19.85 -16.12 2.64
CA ILE A 189 19.45 -16.42 1.26
C ILE A 189 20.61 -17.08 0.50
N GLN A 190 21.84 -16.53 0.63
CA GLN A 190 23.03 -17.05 -0.07
C GLN A 190 23.43 -18.48 0.31
N LYS A 191 23.10 -18.92 1.53
CA LYS A 191 23.35 -20.30 1.96
C LYS A 191 22.41 -21.34 1.30
N ARG A 192 21.32 -20.86 0.68
CA ARG A 192 20.24 -21.72 0.13
C ARG A 192 20.14 -21.67 -1.39
N ILE A 193 20.92 -20.81 -2.03
CA ILE A 193 21.15 -20.73 -3.48
C ILE A 193 22.34 -21.65 -3.82
#